data_b71e431c15dc9e285ccfefe3901cf948
#
_entry.id   b71e431c15dc9e285ccfefe3901cf948
#
_cell.length_a   1.000
_cell.length_b   1.000
_cell.length_c   1.000
_cell.angle_alpha   90.00
_cell.angle_beta   90.00
_cell.angle_gamma   90.00
#
_symmetry.space_group_name_H-M   'P 1'
#
loop_
_entity.id
_entity.type
_entity.pdbx_description
1 polymer ?
#
loop_
_entity_poly.entity_id
_entity_poly.type
_entity_poly.pdbx_seq_one_letter_code
_entity_poly.pdbx_strand_id
1 'polypeptide(L)'
;EIMPSLVGSEMCIRDRYGVSRTTVRLALQELENRGSIYRRHGKGTFVSDIKKEAADLAGAYSFTEQMKGLGRKPHTRILSFEKLEADKFICQHLNLSLGEAVFKLSRLRIADNEPLMVEDTYLPVKFFLSLTDQLLRSKPLYDLFSEDFKQTVRLADEELYASIASKEDAKLLMIPEGAPVLHLARQTYNMKNEIIEFTLSVARADQFHYQIRHIRNS
;
A
#
# COMPACT_ATOMS: atom_id res chain seq x y z
N GLU A 1 -25.22 -5.37 -6.77
CA GLU A 1 -24.45 -4.12 -6.93
C GLU A 1 -25.10 -3.04 -6.06
N ILE A 2 -24.47 -2.69 -4.93
CA ILE A 2 -24.91 -1.55 -4.13
C ILE A 2 -24.34 -0.32 -4.82
N MET A 3 -25.21 0.45 -5.50
CA MET A 3 -24.80 1.73 -6.07
C MET A 3 -24.31 2.65 -4.95
N PRO A 4 -23.11 3.26 -5.07
CA PRO A 4 -22.65 4.22 -4.07
C PRO A 4 -23.65 5.36 -3.94
N SER A 5 -23.97 5.73 -2.69
CA SER A 5 -24.94 6.78 -2.40
C SER A 5 -24.45 8.12 -2.94
N LEU A 6 -25.19 8.71 -3.89
CA LEU A 6 -24.88 10.02 -4.45
C LEU A 6 -25.11 11.09 -3.36
N VAL A 7 -24.08 11.86 -3.04
CA VAL A 7 -24.24 13.08 -2.27
C VAL A 7 -24.98 14.08 -3.15
N GLY A 8 -26.10 14.64 -2.68
CA GLY A 8 -26.89 15.61 -3.45
C GLY A 8 -26.03 16.77 -3.97
N SER A 9 -26.53 17.48 -5.00
CA SER A 9 -25.79 18.63 -5.56
C SER A 9 -25.49 19.68 -4.48
N GLU A 10 -24.38 20.43 -4.64
CA GLU A 10 -24.03 21.54 -3.74
C GLU A 10 -25.23 22.49 -3.48
N MET A 11 -26.09 22.62 -4.49
CA MET A 11 -27.29 23.47 -4.43
C MET A 11 -28.37 22.88 -3.53
N CYS A 12 -28.60 21.56 -3.61
CA CYS A 12 -29.57 20.89 -2.74
C CYS A 12 -29.14 20.90 -1.27
N ILE A 13 -27.82 20.73 -1.02
CA ILE A 13 -27.26 20.80 0.35
C ILE A 13 -27.39 22.18 0.91
N ARG A 14 -27.05 23.23 0.14
CA ARG A 14 -27.21 24.64 0.52
C ARG A 14 -28.66 24.96 0.90
N ASP A 15 -29.60 24.56 0.05
CA ASP A 15 -31.03 24.89 0.25
C ASP A 15 -31.60 24.13 1.45
N ARG A 16 -31.17 22.90 1.68
CA ARG A 16 -31.61 22.08 2.82
C ARG A 16 -31.11 22.59 4.16
N TYR A 17 -29.86 23.09 4.21
CA TYR A 17 -29.22 23.52 5.46
C TYR A 17 -29.17 25.05 5.64
N GLY A 18 -29.60 25.82 4.67
CA GLY A 18 -29.64 27.30 4.74
C GLY A 18 -28.26 27.95 4.85
N VAL A 19 -27.23 27.33 4.34
CA VAL A 19 -25.82 27.79 4.44
C VAL A 19 -25.31 28.36 3.11
N SER A 20 -24.18 29.11 3.15
CA SER A 20 -23.59 29.66 1.94
C SER A 20 -23.03 28.60 1.02
N ARG A 21 -22.93 28.89 -0.28
CA ARG A 21 -22.28 27.99 -1.27
C ARG A 21 -20.82 27.71 -0.94
N THR A 22 -20.12 28.71 -0.41
CA THR A 22 -18.73 28.58 0.04
C THR A 22 -18.62 27.63 1.23
N THR A 23 -19.54 27.69 2.18
CA THR A 23 -19.60 26.80 3.34
C THR A 23 -19.79 25.35 2.89
N VAL A 24 -20.72 25.11 1.95
CA VAL A 24 -20.91 23.73 1.40
C VAL A 24 -19.66 23.22 0.72
N ARG A 25 -18.99 24.06 -0.10
CA ARG A 25 -17.75 23.66 -0.79
C ARG A 25 -16.63 23.31 0.17
N LEU A 26 -16.41 24.12 1.19
CA LEU A 26 -15.38 23.87 2.20
C LEU A 26 -15.67 22.58 2.98
N ALA A 27 -16.93 22.37 3.38
CA ALA A 27 -17.35 21.15 4.07
C ALA A 27 -17.15 19.89 3.19
N LEU A 28 -17.53 19.96 1.91
CA LEU A 28 -17.32 18.84 0.98
C LEU A 28 -15.83 18.58 0.71
N GLN A 29 -15.01 19.63 0.65
CA GLN A 29 -13.58 19.50 0.49
C GLN A 29 -12.93 18.85 1.72
N GLU A 30 -13.37 19.22 2.91
CA GLU A 30 -12.92 18.59 4.15
C GLU A 30 -13.32 17.11 4.23
N LEU A 31 -14.53 16.76 3.84
CA LEU A 31 -15.01 15.38 3.77
C LEU A 31 -14.22 14.56 2.71
N GLU A 32 -13.87 15.18 1.59
CA GLU A 32 -13.04 14.58 0.54
C GLU A 32 -11.61 14.36 1.05
N ASN A 33 -11.02 15.35 1.73
CA ASN A 33 -9.70 15.23 2.35
C ASN A 33 -9.65 14.14 3.44
N ARG A 34 -10.78 13.90 4.13
CA ARG A 34 -10.94 12.81 5.11
C ARG A 34 -11.25 11.45 4.45
N GLY A 35 -11.37 11.41 3.12
CA GLY A 35 -11.76 10.21 2.39
C GLY A 35 -13.20 9.75 2.60
N SER A 36 -14.04 10.56 3.28
CA SER A 36 -15.45 10.21 3.55
C SER A 36 -16.32 10.30 2.30
N ILE A 37 -15.90 11.08 1.32
CA ILE A 37 -16.52 11.22 0.00
C ILE A 37 -15.45 11.28 -1.08
N TYR A 38 -15.81 10.95 -2.32
CA TYR A 38 -14.95 11.11 -3.49
C TYR A 38 -15.73 11.73 -4.65
N ARG A 39 -15.03 12.47 -5.52
CA ARG A 39 -15.61 13.10 -6.71
C ARG A 39 -15.22 12.32 -7.97
N ARG A 40 -16.19 12.07 -8.83
CA ARG A 40 -15.95 11.59 -10.20
C ARG A 40 -16.32 12.70 -11.17
N HIS A 41 -15.35 13.13 -11.97
CA HIS A 41 -15.56 14.19 -12.96
C HIS A 41 -16.74 13.87 -13.87
N GLY A 42 -17.70 14.79 -14.00
CA GLY A 42 -18.93 14.61 -14.79
C GLY A 42 -19.98 13.65 -14.21
N LYS A 43 -19.70 12.96 -13.09
CA LYS A 43 -20.63 11.98 -12.50
C LYS A 43 -21.17 12.39 -11.11
N GLY A 44 -20.48 13.30 -10.41
CA GLY A 44 -20.93 13.80 -9.10
C GLY A 44 -20.02 13.46 -7.94
N THR A 45 -20.52 13.71 -6.73
CA THR A 45 -19.86 13.42 -5.45
C THR A 45 -20.55 12.22 -4.80
N PHE A 46 -19.81 11.25 -4.37
CA PHE A 46 -20.30 9.98 -3.82
C PHE A 46 -19.77 9.79 -2.41
N VAL A 47 -20.54 9.13 -1.54
CA VAL A 47 -20.07 8.70 -0.23
C VAL A 47 -19.07 7.56 -0.43
N SER A 48 -17.89 7.70 0.18
CA SER A 48 -16.91 6.61 0.22
C SER A 48 -17.39 5.55 1.21
N ASP A 49 -17.46 4.31 0.80
CA ASP A 49 -17.71 3.18 1.71
C ASP A 49 -16.36 2.72 2.31
N ILE A 50 -15.70 3.63 3.05
CA ILE A 50 -14.36 3.40 3.65
C ILE A 50 -14.33 2.10 4.47
N LYS A 51 -15.47 1.69 5.01
CA LYS A 51 -15.54 0.46 5.83
C LYS A 51 -15.57 -0.83 5.01
N LYS A 52 -15.86 -0.76 3.71
CA LYS A 52 -15.99 -1.95 2.86
C LYS A 52 -14.88 -2.14 1.83
N GLU A 53 -14.19 -1.07 1.44
CA GLU A 53 -13.23 -1.11 0.33
C GLU A 53 -11.79 -0.83 0.73
N ALA A 54 -11.53 -0.27 1.92
CA ALA A 54 -10.17 -0.03 2.38
C ALA A 54 -9.52 -1.35 2.83
N ALA A 55 -8.35 -1.62 2.29
CA ALA A 55 -7.58 -2.81 2.64
C ALA A 55 -6.98 -2.67 4.05
N ASP A 56 -7.13 -3.70 4.86
CA ASP A 56 -6.50 -3.76 6.18
C ASP A 56 -5.04 -4.18 6.04
N LEU A 57 -4.12 -3.27 6.30
CA LEU A 57 -2.68 -3.54 6.23
C LEU A 57 -2.20 -4.55 7.29
N ALA A 58 -2.95 -4.74 8.39
CA ALA A 58 -2.59 -5.69 9.44
C ALA A 58 -3.01 -7.14 9.14
N GLY A 59 -3.96 -7.34 8.22
CA GLY A 59 -4.65 -8.62 8.05
C GLY A 59 -4.03 -9.61 7.08
N ALA A 60 -3.04 -9.23 6.27
CA ALA A 60 -2.49 -10.13 5.25
C ALA A 60 -0.99 -9.89 5.01
N TYR A 61 -0.24 -10.99 4.92
CA TYR A 61 1.18 -10.95 4.55
C TYR A 61 1.43 -10.52 3.08
N SER A 62 0.42 -10.60 2.23
CA SER A 62 0.55 -10.35 0.80
C SER A 62 -0.53 -9.41 0.28
N PHE A 63 -0.12 -8.31 -0.36
CA PHE A 63 -1.02 -7.42 -1.10
C PHE A 63 -1.93 -8.18 -2.06
N THR A 64 -1.39 -9.18 -2.77
CA THR A 64 -2.14 -9.96 -3.75
C THR A 64 -3.29 -10.73 -3.10
N GLU A 65 -3.03 -11.39 -1.97
CA GLU A 65 -4.05 -12.13 -1.21
C GLU A 65 -5.09 -11.19 -0.62
N GLN A 66 -4.63 -10.08 -0.07
CA GLN A 66 -5.51 -9.06 0.49
C GLN A 66 -6.50 -8.52 -0.55
N MET A 67 -6.01 -8.12 -1.73
CA MET A 67 -6.86 -7.61 -2.79
C MET A 67 -7.82 -8.68 -3.32
N LYS A 68 -7.38 -9.93 -3.47
CA LYS A 68 -8.26 -11.04 -3.83
C LYS A 68 -9.34 -11.30 -2.78
N GLY A 69 -8.99 -11.24 -1.50
CA GLY A 69 -9.94 -11.37 -0.38
C GLY A 69 -11.03 -10.30 -0.38
N LEU A 70 -10.71 -9.10 -0.88
CA LEU A 70 -11.66 -7.99 -1.09
C LEU A 70 -12.44 -8.10 -2.42
N GLY A 71 -12.22 -9.15 -3.22
CA GLY A 71 -12.84 -9.31 -4.53
C GLY A 71 -12.27 -8.39 -5.62
N ARG A 72 -11.15 -7.71 -5.34
CA ARG A 72 -10.45 -6.83 -6.28
C ARG A 72 -9.48 -7.62 -7.15
N LYS A 73 -9.11 -7.07 -8.30
CA LYS A 73 -8.17 -7.69 -9.26
C LYS A 73 -6.78 -7.10 -9.08
N PRO A 74 -5.87 -7.76 -8.30
CA PRO A 74 -4.52 -7.27 -8.10
C PRO A 74 -3.66 -7.44 -9.35
N HIS A 75 -2.83 -6.44 -9.59
CA HIS A 75 -1.78 -6.45 -10.59
C HIS A 75 -0.51 -5.80 -10.02
N THR A 76 0.65 -6.32 -10.39
CA THR A 76 1.94 -5.75 -9.99
C THR A 76 2.71 -5.33 -11.25
N ARG A 77 3.14 -4.07 -11.27
CA ARG A 77 4.06 -3.56 -12.27
C ARG A 77 5.44 -3.41 -11.64
N ILE A 78 6.41 -4.17 -12.12
CA ILE A 78 7.82 -4.00 -11.73
C ILE A 78 8.31 -2.70 -12.37
N LEU A 79 8.82 -1.80 -11.54
CA LEU A 79 9.40 -0.53 -11.96
C LEU A 79 10.90 -0.68 -12.24
N SER A 80 11.61 -1.36 -11.33
CA SER A 80 13.01 -1.74 -11.49
C SER A 80 13.33 -3.02 -10.72
N PHE A 81 14.35 -3.75 -11.18
CA PHE A 81 14.96 -4.87 -10.47
C PHE A 81 16.47 -4.80 -10.71
N GLU A 82 17.23 -4.61 -9.65
CA GLU A 82 18.68 -4.42 -9.73
C GLU A 82 19.40 -5.10 -8.57
N LYS A 83 20.67 -5.44 -8.78
CA LYS A 83 21.57 -5.93 -7.74
C LYS A 83 22.49 -4.80 -7.33
N LEU A 84 22.59 -4.54 -6.02
CA LEU A 84 23.43 -3.49 -5.46
C LEU A 84 24.15 -3.97 -4.20
N GLU A 85 25.08 -3.19 -3.72
CA GLU A 85 25.77 -3.42 -2.45
C GLU A 85 25.00 -2.72 -1.32
N ALA A 86 24.85 -3.42 -0.19
CA ALA A 86 24.15 -2.89 0.98
C ALA A 86 24.95 -1.73 1.59
N ASP A 87 24.29 -0.58 1.69
CA ASP A 87 24.76 0.57 2.44
C ASP A 87 24.47 0.42 3.95
N LYS A 88 24.83 1.43 4.75
CA LYS A 88 24.61 1.41 6.20
C LYS A 88 23.13 1.25 6.59
N PHE A 89 22.23 1.89 5.84
CA PHE A 89 20.79 1.82 6.11
C PHE A 89 20.26 0.41 5.86
N ILE A 90 20.58 -0.18 4.71
CA ILE A 90 20.17 -1.54 4.34
C ILE A 90 20.79 -2.57 5.31
N CYS A 91 22.07 -2.40 5.67
CA CYS A 91 22.77 -3.28 6.63
C CYS A 91 22.05 -3.34 7.97
N GLN A 92 21.61 -2.21 8.50
CA GLN A 92 20.89 -2.13 9.78
C GLN A 92 19.55 -2.88 9.73
N HIS A 93 18.83 -2.81 8.62
CA HIS A 93 17.49 -3.42 8.48
C HIS A 93 17.53 -4.89 8.07
N LEU A 94 18.58 -5.34 7.38
CA LEU A 94 18.71 -6.73 6.91
C LEU A 94 19.72 -7.55 7.72
N ASN A 95 20.33 -6.95 8.76
CA ASN A 95 21.40 -7.57 9.53
C ASN A 95 22.54 -8.11 8.64
N LEU A 96 23.05 -7.23 7.76
CA LEU A 96 24.10 -7.51 6.79
C LEU A 96 25.37 -6.74 7.12
N SER A 97 26.50 -7.17 6.59
CA SER A 97 27.73 -6.42 6.54
C SER A 97 27.71 -5.39 5.41
N LEU A 98 28.46 -4.31 5.57
CA LEU A 98 28.60 -3.28 4.54
C LEU A 98 29.14 -3.91 3.25
N GLY A 99 28.52 -3.60 2.12
CA GLY A 99 28.90 -4.14 0.81
C GLY A 99 28.37 -5.54 0.50
N GLU A 100 27.64 -6.22 1.42
CA GLU A 100 26.96 -7.46 1.06
C GLU A 100 25.95 -7.20 -0.06
N ALA A 101 25.82 -8.17 -0.98
CA ALA A 101 24.96 -8.03 -2.14
C ALA A 101 23.48 -8.19 -1.76
N VAL A 102 22.66 -7.25 -2.25
CA VAL A 102 21.20 -7.27 -2.13
C VAL A 102 20.54 -7.03 -3.50
N PHE A 103 19.37 -7.59 -3.69
CA PHE A 103 18.48 -7.17 -4.76
C PHE A 103 17.59 -6.04 -4.27
N LYS A 104 17.44 -4.99 -5.08
CA LYS A 104 16.39 -3.97 -4.92
C LYS A 104 15.33 -4.20 -5.98
N LEU A 105 14.10 -4.35 -5.54
CA LEU A 105 12.91 -4.56 -6.38
C LEU A 105 11.91 -3.44 -6.11
N SER A 106 11.74 -2.54 -7.07
CA SER A 106 10.74 -1.47 -7.00
C SER A 106 9.48 -1.88 -7.75
N ARG A 107 8.31 -1.73 -7.11
CA ARG A 107 7.02 -2.18 -7.66
C ARG A 107 5.93 -1.14 -7.46
N LEU A 108 5.03 -1.06 -8.44
CA LEU A 108 3.74 -0.40 -8.29
C LEU A 108 2.66 -1.47 -8.13
N ARG A 109 1.92 -1.39 -7.03
CA ARG A 109 0.82 -2.30 -6.70
C ARG A 109 -0.49 -1.66 -7.13
N ILE A 110 -1.24 -2.37 -7.93
CA ILE A 110 -2.42 -1.89 -8.64
C ILE A 110 -3.58 -2.82 -8.29
N ALA A 111 -4.77 -2.30 -8.08
CA ALA A 111 -5.99 -3.10 -8.04
C ALA A 111 -7.09 -2.40 -8.84
N ASP A 112 -7.84 -3.15 -9.67
CA ASP A 112 -8.90 -2.65 -10.53
C ASP A 112 -8.46 -1.47 -11.42
N ASN A 113 -7.22 -1.53 -11.94
CA ASN A 113 -6.53 -0.49 -12.70
C ASN A 113 -6.20 0.80 -11.93
N GLU A 114 -6.37 0.83 -10.61
CA GLU A 114 -5.98 1.96 -9.77
C GLU A 114 -4.64 1.67 -9.09
N PRO A 115 -3.63 2.56 -9.19
CA PRO A 115 -2.41 2.47 -8.40
C PRO A 115 -2.73 2.71 -6.92
N LEU A 116 -2.27 1.81 -6.06
CA LEU A 116 -2.59 1.84 -4.64
C LEU A 116 -1.37 2.03 -3.74
N MET A 117 -0.23 1.44 -4.14
CA MET A 117 0.97 1.41 -3.31
C MET A 117 2.22 1.33 -4.18
N VAL A 118 3.28 2.04 -3.78
CA VAL A 118 4.64 1.90 -4.31
C VAL A 118 5.45 1.19 -3.25
N GLU A 119 6.29 0.22 -3.66
CA GLU A 119 7.13 -0.56 -2.76
C GLU A 119 8.57 -0.61 -3.28
N ASP A 120 9.53 -0.41 -2.37
CA ASP A 120 10.94 -0.72 -2.56
C ASP A 120 11.30 -1.87 -1.61
N THR A 121 11.58 -3.04 -2.18
CA THR A 121 11.90 -4.27 -1.45
C THR A 121 13.37 -4.60 -1.60
N TYR A 122 14.05 -4.83 -0.48
CA TYR A 122 15.45 -5.25 -0.43
C TYR A 122 15.55 -6.70 0.04
N LEU A 123 16.25 -7.54 -0.74
CA LEU A 123 16.38 -8.98 -0.53
C LEU A 123 17.85 -9.36 -0.49
N PRO A 124 18.37 -9.98 0.61
CA PRO A 124 19.74 -10.47 0.64
C PRO A 124 19.97 -11.52 -0.45
N VAL A 125 20.93 -11.29 -1.35
CA VAL A 125 21.21 -12.19 -2.48
C VAL A 125 21.49 -13.62 -2.02
N LYS A 126 22.11 -13.78 -0.84
CA LYS A 126 22.45 -15.11 -0.27
C LYS A 126 21.26 -16.05 -0.12
N PHE A 127 20.04 -15.53 0.04
CA PHE A 127 18.82 -16.35 0.14
C PHE A 127 18.11 -16.55 -1.20
N PHE A 128 18.46 -15.76 -2.24
CA PHE A 128 17.72 -15.66 -3.50
C PHE A 128 18.65 -15.69 -4.71
N LEU A 129 19.70 -16.52 -4.70
CA LEU A 129 20.78 -16.53 -5.69
C LEU A 129 20.32 -16.60 -7.15
N SER A 130 19.24 -17.33 -7.44
CA SER A 130 18.70 -17.50 -8.79
C SER A 130 17.49 -16.62 -9.08
N LEU A 131 17.22 -15.59 -8.26
CA LEU A 131 16.12 -14.66 -8.50
C LEU A 131 16.37 -13.83 -9.76
N THR A 132 15.38 -13.83 -10.65
CA THR A 132 15.44 -13.12 -11.93
C THR A 132 14.16 -12.31 -12.16
N ASP A 133 14.21 -11.30 -13.05
CA ASP A 133 13.04 -10.54 -13.46
C ASP A 133 11.93 -11.45 -14.04
N GLN A 134 12.31 -12.50 -14.77
CA GLN A 134 11.36 -13.46 -15.32
C GLN A 134 10.58 -14.21 -14.22
N LEU A 135 11.27 -14.66 -13.15
CA LEU A 135 10.63 -15.31 -12.00
C LEU A 135 9.68 -14.33 -11.29
N LEU A 136 10.12 -13.09 -11.05
CA LEU A 136 9.31 -12.06 -10.41
C LEU A 136 8.02 -11.73 -11.16
N ARG A 137 7.99 -11.94 -12.48
CA ARG A 137 6.79 -11.75 -13.31
C ARG A 137 5.89 -12.98 -13.36
N SER A 138 6.40 -14.15 -12.98
CA SER A 138 5.67 -15.42 -13.11
C SER A 138 4.66 -15.68 -12.00
N LYS A 139 4.97 -15.24 -10.77
CA LYS A 139 4.12 -15.45 -9.58
C LYS A 139 4.40 -14.43 -8.47
N PRO A 140 3.53 -14.35 -7.45
CA PRO A 140 3.71 -13.46 -6.29
C PRO A 140 5.03 -13.72 -5.56
N LEU A 141 5.61 -12.66 -4.97
CA LEU A 141 6.93 -12.71 -4.33
C LEU A 141 7.01 -13.74 -3.18
N TYR A 142 5.98 -13.83 -2.34
CA TYR A 142 5.97 -14.77 -1.21
C TYR A 142 5.76 -16.22 -1.63
N ASP A 143 5.11 -16.45 -2.78
CA ASP A 143 5.05 -17.79 -3.38
C ASP A 143 6.45 -18.20 -3.87
N LEU A 144 7.20 -17.28 -4.51
CA LEU A 144 8.61 -17.49 -4.84
C LEU A 144 9.46 -17.80 -3.61
N PHE A 145 9.29 -17.05 -2.51
CA PHE A 145 10.03 -17.29 -1.28
C PHE A 145 9.87 -18.73 -0.80
N SER A 146 8.65 -19.22 -0.69
CA SER A 146 8.35 -20.54 -0.13
C SER A 146 8.66 -21.68 -1.12
N GLU A 147 8.20 -21.55 -2.37
CA GLU A 147 8.23 -22.63 -3.34
C GLU A 147 9.62 -22.79 -4.00
N ASP A 148 10.21 -21.68 -4.46
CA ASP A 148 11.44 -21.71 -5.25
C ASP A 148 12.70 -21.58 -4.38
N PHE A 149 12.64 -20.73 -3.33
CA PHE A 149 13.82 -20.44 -2.51
C PHE A 149 13.81 -21.10 -1.13
N LYS A 150 12.74 -21.81 -0.77
CA LYS A 150 12.59 -22.50 0.54
C LYS A 150 12.73 -21.53 1.73
N GLN A 151 12.33 -20.28 1.51
CA GLN A 151 12.29 -19.22 2.52
C GLN A 151 10.86 -19.04 3.01
N THR A 152 10.38 -19.93 3.88
CA THR A 152 9.05 -19.81 4.48
C THR A 152 9.04 -18.68 5.48
N VAL A 153 8.10 -17.73 5.31
CA VAL A 153 7.89 -16.62 6.24
C VAL A 153 7.33 -17.15 7.56
N ARG A 154 7.96 -16.75 8.68
CA ARG A 154 7.52 -17.05 10.04
C ARG A 154 6.79 -15.88 10.69
N LEU A 155 7.35 -14.69 10.58
CA LEU A 155 6.80 -13.45 11.12
C LEU A 155 7.25 -12.25 10.28
N ALA A 156 6.53 -11.16 10.40
CA ALA A 156 6.97 -9.85 9.92
C ALA A 156 6.74 -8.81 11.00
N ASP A 157 7.72 -7.93 11.18
CA ASP A 157 7.60 -6.72 12.00
C ASP A 157 7.26 -5.56 11.08
N GLU A 158 6.30 -4.74 11.48
CA GLU A 158 5.86 -3.59 10.70
C GLU A 158 5.85 -2.32 11.55
N GLU A 159 6.33 -1.26 10.95
CA GLU A 159 6.21 0.10 11.45
C GLU A 159 5.39 0.92 10.46
N LEU A 160 4.36 1.59 10.96
CA LEU A 160 3.43 2.39 10.17
C LEU A 160 3.43 3.83 10.67
N TYR A 161 3.52 4.80 9.75
CA TYR A 161 3.32 6.21 10.06
C TYR A 161 2.62 6.95 8.93
N ALA A 162 1.89 8.02 9.29
CA ALA A 162 1.22 8.89 8.33
C ALA A 162 2.18 9.96 7.82
N SER A 163 2.06 10.30 6.53
CA SER A 163 2.83 11.34 5.86
C SER A 163 2.05 11.96 4.70
N ILE A 164 2.73 12.75 3.90
CA ILE A 164 2.22 13.32 2.66
C ILE A 164 3.01 12.77 1.47
N ALA A 165 2.34 12.60 0.33
CA ALA A 165 2.96 12.09 -0.88
C ALA A 165 4.05 13.05 -1.40
N SER A 166 5.23 12.51 -1.68
CA SER A 166 6.25 13.20 -2.45
C SER A 166 5.77 13.43 -3.89
N LYS A 167 6.46 14.30 -4.63
CA LYS A 167 6.16 14.52 -6.05
C LYS A 167 6.28 13.25 -6.88
N GLU A 168 7.23 12.39 -6.55
CA GLU A 168 7.49 11.13 -7.26
C GLU A 168 6.41 10.09 -6.94
N ASP A 169 6.10 9.89 -5.65
CA ASP A 169 5.04 8.98 -5.21
C ASP A 169 3.67 9.42 -5.75
N ALA A 170 3.36 10.71 -5.68
CA ALA A 170 2.13 11.29 -6.19
C ALA A 170 1.93 10.99 -7.68
N LYS A 171 2.99 11.10 -8.48
CA LYS A 171 2.95 10.77 -9.91
C LYS A 171 2.70 9.28 -10.15
N LEU A 172 3.36 8.39 -9.40
CA LEU A 172 3.20 6.94 -9.53
C LEU A 172 1.82 6.49 -9.05
N LEU A 173 1.34 7.05 -7.95
CA LEU A 173 0.05 6.73 -7.33
C LEU A 173 -1.14 7.44 -7.99
N MET A 174 -0.89 8.35 -8.94
CA MET A 174 -1.90 9.16 -9.63
C MET A 174 -2.78 9.96 -8.65
N ILE A 175 -2.17 10.53 -7.60
CA ILE A 175 -2.78 11.39 -6.60
C ILE A 175 -2.15 12.78 -6.61
N PRO A 176 -2.77 13.80 -5.99
CA PRO A 176 -2.15 15.11 -5.85
C PRO A 176 -0.84 15.05 -5.03
N GLU A 177 0.13 15.90 -5.36
CA GLU A 177 1.31 16.13 -4.50
C GLU A 177 0.83 16.63 -3.12
N GLY A 178 1.42 16.10 -2.04
CA GLY A 178 1.01 16.42 -0.68
C GLY A 178 -0.28 15.71 -0.22
N ALA A 179 -0.88 14.84 -1.03
CA ALA A 179 -2.00 14.03 -0.58
C ALA A 179 -1.59 13.10 0.58
N PRO A 180 -2.50 12.77 1.52
CA PRO A 180 -2.19 11.87 2.62
C PRO A 180 -1.79 10.48 2.15
N VAL A 181 -0.70 9.95 2.72
CA VAL A 181 -0.21 8.59 2.48
C VAL A 181 0.16 7.91 3.79
N LEU A 182 0.20 6.59 3.78
CA LEU A 182 0.73 5.76 4.83
C LEU A 182 2.09 5.20 4.39
N HIS A 183 3.11 5.44 5.19
CA HIS A 183 4.40 4.77 5.03
C HIS A 183 4.42 3.51 5.89
N LEU A 184 4.91 2.43 5.31
CA LEU A 184 5.05 1.13 5.96
C LEU A 184 6.48 0.65 5.77
N ALA A 185 7.16 0.35 6.87
CA ALA A 185 8.43 -0.35 6.87
C ALA A 185 8.20 -1.77 7.41
N ARG A 186 8.57 -2.79 6.63
CA ARG A 186 8.38 -4.20 6.99
C ARG A 186 9.71 -4.94 6.97
N GLN A 187 9.98 -5.69 8.03
CA GLN A 187 11.05 -6.68 8.08
C GLN A 187 10.44 -8.08 8.18
N THR A 188 10.80 -8.97 7.27
CA THR A 188 10.25 -10.32 7.19
C THR A 188 11.30 -11.34 7.57
N TYR A 189 10.92 -12.28 8.44
CA TYR A 189 11.80 -13.31 9.01
C TYR A 189 11.39 -14.70 8.54
N ASN A 190 12.36 -15.53 8.21
CA ASN A 190 12.16 -16.92 7.88
C ASN A 190 12.02 -17.81 9.14
N MET A 191 11.84 -19.13 8.95
CA MET A 191 11.73 -20.11 10.04
C MET A 191 12.97 -20.22 10.93
N LYS A 192 14.12 -19.71 10.48
CA LYS A 192 15.38 -19.66 11.25
C LYS A 192 15.60 -18.33 11.94
N ASN A 193 14.64 -17.42 11.93
CA ASN A 193 14.75 -16.04 12.42
C ASN A 193 15.80 -15.18 11.67
N GLU A 194 16.10 -15.51 10.43
CA GLU A 194 16.93 -14.68 9.59
C GLU A 194 16.05 -13.67 8.85
N ILE A 195 16.50 -12.42 8.74
CA ILE A 195 15.80 -11.38 8.00
C ILE A 195 16.03 -11.64 6.50
N ILE A 196 14.95 -11.95 5.80
CA ILE A 196 14.99 -12.30 4.37
C ILE A 196 14.48 -11.19 3.46
N GLU A 197 13.79 -10.20 4.02
CA GLU A 197 13.21 -9.09 3.29
C GLU A 197 13.14 -7.84 4.18
N PHE A 198 13.42 -6.69 3.57
CA PHE A 198 13.07 -5.38 4.10
C PHE A 198 12.35 -4.60 3.02
N THR A 199 11.15 -4.13 3.29
CA THR A 199 10.31 -3.40 2.33
C THR A 199 9.87 -2.07 2.90
N LEU A 200 10.04 -1.02 2.10
CA LEU A 200 9.46 0.30 2.32
C LEU A 200 8.30 0.50 1.35
N SER A 201 7.15 0.87 1.87
CA SER A 201 5.96 1.08 1.06
C SER A 201 5.37 2.47 1.31
N VAL A 202 4.82 3.06 0.26
CA VAL A 202 4.02 4.28 0.30
C VAL A 202 2.63 3.93 -0.23
N ALA A 203 1.64 3.89 0.63
CA ALA A 203 0.27 3.51 0.32
C ALA A 203 -0.66 4.71 0.35
N ARG A 204 -1.64 4.76 -0.53
CA ARG A 204 -2.70 5.77 -0.53
C ARG A 204 -3.56 5.66 0.73
N ALA A 205 -3.62 6.72 1.54
CA ALA A 205 -4.40 6.73 2.79
C ALA A 205 -5.92 6.70 2.57
N ASP A 206 -6.41 7.03 1.38
CA ASP A 206 -7.82 6.93 0.99
C ASP A 206 -8.25 5.49 0.63
N GLN A 207 -7.29 4.57 0.44
CA GLN A 207 -7.53 3.19 0.03
C GLN A 207 -7.14 2.15 1.07
N PHE A 208 -6.37 2.55 2.09
CA PHE A 208 -5.89 1.64 3.13
C PHE A 208 -6.22 2.17 4.51
N HIS A 209 -6.47 1.23 5.43
CA HIS A 209 -6.53 1.48 6.86
C HIS A 209 -5.73 0.40 7.60
N TYR A 210 -5.44 0.65 8.86
CA TYR A 210 -4.78 -0.32 9.73
C TYR A 210 -5.73 -0.65 10.89
N GLN A 211 -6.16 -1.90 10.99
CA GLN A 211 -7.07 -2.34 12.02
C GLN A 211 -6.40 -3.35 12.94
N ILE A 212 -6.32 -3.04 14.23
CA ILE A 212 -5.81 -3.96 15.26
C ILE A 212 -6.95 -4.29 16.20
N ARG A 213 -7.10 -5.59 16.52
CA ARG A 213 -8.03 -6.07 17.54
C ARG A 213 -7.24 -6.50 18.78
N HIS A 214 -7.38 -5.77 19.88
CA HIS A 214 -6.83 -6.17 21.16
C HIS A 214 -7.86 -7.02 21.92
N ILE A 215 -7.46 -8.24 22.32
CA ILE A 215 -8.27 -9.11 23.19
C ILE A 215 -7.58 -9.11 24.56
N ARG A 216 -8.28 -8.62 25.58
CA ARG A 216 -7.81 -8.73 26.97
C ARG A 216 -8.24 -10.09 27.51
N ASN A 217 -7.29 -10.99 27.69
CA ASN A 217 -7.53 -12.20 28.44
C ASN A 217 -7.59 -11.82 29.93
N SER A 218 -8.77 -11.89 30.53
CA SER A 218 -9.02 -11.71 31.97
C SER A 218 -8.63 -12.96 32.74
#